data_a31bf731c2fa93e2a6ac17c32b2e63fd
#
_entry.id   a31bf731c2fa93e2a6ac17c32b2e63fd
#
_cell.length_a   1.000
_cell.length_b   1.000
_cell.length_c   1.000
_cell.angle_alpha   90.00
_cell.angle_beta   90.00
_cell.angle_gamma   90.00
#
_symmetry.space_group_name_H-M   'P 1'
#
loop_
_entity.id
_entity.type
_entity.pdbx_description
1 polymer ?
#
loop_
_entity_poly.entity_id
_entity_poly.type
_entity_poly.pdbx_seq_one_letter_code
_entity_poly.pdbx_strand_id
1 'polypeptide(L)'
;MTRHVRPPRRVPGAEVPEPLPLPFRPRARIDPTPEVRTACPGPASVGSRRENARFWILSDLLIDRNPGFRLPDPLPEFDVLLVAGGVAIGLDVALNWLARALDGRQGNRPVLMVAGSAELWSETPMVEAVARGRDLARDLGIHLLADDAVRIGPEAGGGTVVVGATLWTDWCLEGSFEGRLARVAARHSWADCRRVLLRRGRPWSPLDALGAHARSRGYIEDALTSIVCQSLNVARGPGTLVPGVRPGDRAVVLTHFAPSRRSLPDAWTGWLGDAWLAASHASDLEDVMHAWGAPTLWVHGRAVAPADYRIGRTRVVANPLRRWDAADAFDPALVVEA
;
A
#
# COMPACT_ATOMS: atom_id res chain seq x y z
N MET A 1 6.84 -57.21 -36.36
CA MET A 1 6.15 -57.75 -35.17
C MET A 1 5.65 -56.55 -34.35
N THR A 2 4.42 -56.16 -34.62
CA THR A 2 3.72 -55.02 -34.03
C THR A 2 2.95 -55.55 -32.81
N ARG A 3 3.32 -55.08 -31.59
CA ARG A 3 2.58 -55.42 -30.37
C ARG A 3 1.36 -54.50 -30.26
N HIS A 4 0.16 -55.03 -30.37
CA HIS A 4 -1.10 -54.41 -30.05
C HIS A 4 -1.19 -54.20 -28.51
N VAL A 5 -1.24 -52.96 -28.08
CA VAL A 5 -1.58 -52.60 -26.68
C VAL A 5 -3.10 -52.56 -26.58
N ARG A 6 -3.68 -53.40 -25.73
CA ARG A 6 -5.11 -53.39 -25.42
C ARG A 6 -5.45 -52.20 -24.52
N PRO A 7 -6.58 -51.49 -24.79
CA PRO A 7 -7.06 -50.45 -23.90
C PRO A 7 -7.54 -51.01 -22.56
N PRO A 8 -7.44 -50.26 -21.45
CA PRO A 8 -7.85 -50.75 -20.14
C PRO A 8 -9.39 -50.93 -20.09
N ARG A 9 -9.80 -52.01 -19.42
CA ARG A 9 -11.22 -52.33 -19.16
C ARG A 9 -11.85 -51.27 -18.29
N ARG A 10 -13.00 -50.71 -18.69
CA ARG A 10 -13.88 -49.90 -17.84
C ARG A 10 -14.39 -50.77 -16.69
N VAL A 11 -14.21 -50.31 -15.47
CA VAL A 11 -14.86 -50.86 -14.27
C VAL A 11 -16.27 -50.22 -14.19
N PRO A 12 -17.34 -50.99 -14.17
CA PRO A 12 -18.67 -50.44 -13.98
C PRO A 12 -18.87 -50.11 -12.49
N GLY A 13 -19.30 -48.90 -12.14
CA GLY A 13 -19.79 -48.58 -10.80
C GLY A 13 -18.95 -47.62 -9.95
N ALA A 14 -17.97 -46.90 -10.50
CA ALA A 14 -17.41 -45.78 -9.79
C ALA A 14 -18.30 -44.54 -10.00
N GLU A 15 -19.14 -44.22 -9.02
CA GLU A 15 -19.79 -42.93 -8.94
C GLU A 15 -18.71 -41.85 -8.92
N VAL A 16 -18.78 -40.95 -9.89
CA VAL A 16 -17.95 -39.75 -9.91
C VAL A 16 -18.39 -38.90 -8.72
N PRO A 17 -17.53 -38.64 -7.72
CA PRO A 17 -17.92 -37.79 -6.61
C PRO A 17 -18.32 -36.42 -7.15
N GLU A 18 -19.47 -35.92 -6.73
CA GLU A 18 -19.89 -34.54 -7.02
C GLU A 18 -18.76 -33.58 -6.62
N PRO A 19 -18.46 -32.59 -7.47
CA PRO A 19 -17.45 -31.59 -7.13
C PRO A 19 -17.88 -30.88 -5.85
N LEU A 20 -17.01 -30.91 -4.84
CA LEU A 20 -17.20 -30.16 -3.60
C LEU A 20 -17.57 -28.71 -3.95
N PRO A 21 -18.61 -28.14 -3.35
CA PRO A 21 -19.00 -26.77 -3.60
C PRO A 21 -17.82 -25.88 -3.25
N LEU A 22 -17.35 -25.11 -4.23
CA LEU A 22 -16.33 -24.10 -4.04
C LEU A 22 -16.76 -23.19 -2.88
N PRO A 23 -15.90 -22.86 -1.92
CA PRO A 23 -16.25 -22.03 -0.78
C PRO A 23 -16.49 -20.56 -1.14
N PHE A 24 -16.65 -20.25 -2.40
CA PHE A 24 -16.96 -18.91 -2.90
C PHE A 24 -18.45 -18.85 -3.28
N ARG A 25 -19.30 -18.58 -2.28
CA ARG A 25 -20.55 -17.87 -2.58
C ARG A 25 -20.16 -16.42 -2.85
N PRO A 26 -20.54 -15.83 -4.00
CA PRO A 26 -20.49 -14.39 -4.13
C PRO A 26 -21.38 -13.83 -3.01
N ARG A 27 -20.77 -13.14 -2.06
CA ARG A 27 -21.52 -12.42 -1.03
C ARG A 27 -22.41 -11.42 -1.73
N ALA A 28 -23.66 -11.43 -1.29
CA ALA A 28 -24.64 -10.42 -1.56
C ALA A 28 -24.02 -9.02 -1.60
N ARG A 29 -24.52 -8.26 -2.60
CA ARG A 29 -24.45 -6.80 -2.74
C ARG A 29 -23.47 -6.14 -1.80
N ILE A 30 -22.32 -5.75 -2.35
CA ILE A 30 -21.52 -4.67 -1.82
C ILE A 30 -22.48 -3.49 -1.69
N ASP A 31 -22.67 -3.01 -0.48
CA ASP A 31 -23.39 -1.76 -0.23
C ASP A 31 -22.84 -0.66 -1.13
N PRO A 32 -23.69 0.31 -1.52
CA PRO A 32 -23.31 1.29 -2.50
C PRO A 32 -21.98 1.91 -2.14
N THR A 33 -21.09 1.89 -3.12
CA THR A 33 -19.77 2.52 -3.19
C THR A 33 -19.67 3.68 -2.20
N PRO A 34 -18.66 3.71 -1.31
CA PRO A 34 -18.44 4.88 -0.49
C PRO A 34 -18.35 6.08 -1.44
N GLU A 35 -19.20 7.07 -1.22
CA GLU A 35 -19.14 8.32 -1.96
C GLU A 35 -17.69 8.80 -1.91
N VAL A 36 -17.07 8.95 -3.08
CA VAL A 36 -15.78 9.62 -3.22
C VAL A 36 -16.00 11.03 -2.70
N ARG A 37 -15.66 11.23 -1.43
CA ARG A 37 -15.67 12.56 -0.85
C ARG A 37 -14.54 13.33 -1.50
N THR A 38 -14.90 14.17 -2.44
CA THR A 38 -14.04 15.22 -2.95
C THR A 38 -13.73 16.12 -1.77
N ALA A 39 -12.50 16.11 -1.27
CA ALA A 39 -12.03 17.13 -0.36
C ALA A 39 -11.99 18.43 -1.17
N CYS A 40 -13.05 19.23 -1.09
CA CYS A 40 -13.05 20.57 -1.69
C CYS A 40 -12.12 21.46 -0.86
N PRO A 41 -11.01 21.95 -1.41
CA PRO A 41 -10.35 23.10 -0.84
C PRO A 41 -11.33 24.28 -0.99
N GLY A 42 -11.58 25.00 0.09
CA GLY A 42 -12.27 26.29 0.05
C GLY A 42 -11.58 27.24 -0.95
N PRO A 43 -12.21 28.35 -1.38
CA PRO A 43 -11.67 29.21 -2.42
C PRO A 43 -10.30 29.74 -2.02
N ALA A 44 -9.26 29.08 -2.52
CA ALA A 44 -7.90 29.56 -2.43
C ALA A 44 -7.74 30.75 -3.38
N SER A 45 -7.13 31.81 -2.89
CA SER A 45 -6.69 32.98 -3.64
C SER A 45 -6.07 32.57 -4.98
N VAL A 46 -6.36 33.33 -6.04
CA VAL A 46 -5.82 33.17 -7.39
C VAL A 46 -4.31 33.45 -7.37
N GLY A 47 -3.54 32.46 -6.87
CA GLY A 47 -2.11 32.33 -7.08
C GLY A 47 -1.88 31.44 -8.30
N SER A 48 -0.86 31.72 -9.09
CA SER A 48 -0.47 31.00 -10.31
C SER A 48 -0.66 29.50 -10.17
N ARG A 49 -1.42 28.88 -11.07
CA ARG A 49 -1.64 27.44 -11.14
C ARG A 49 -0.27 26.73 -11.18
N ARG A 50 0.16 26.12 -10.09
CA ARG A 50 1.32 25.22 -10.11
C ARG A 50 0.89 23.97 -10.87
N GLU A 51 1.70 23.54 -11.82
CA GLU A 51 1.40 22.36 -12.63
C GLU A 51 1.51 21.06 -11.83
N ASN A 52 2.27 21.04 -10.71
CA ASN A 52 2.58 19.86 -9.89
C ASN A 52 2.11 20.07 -8.45
N ALA A 53 1.54 19.01 -7.86
CA ALA A 53 1.22 18.97 -6.44
C ALA A 53 2.48 18.67 -5.61
N ARG A 54 2.56 19.26 -4.40
CA ARG A 54 3.65 19.06 -3.44
C ARG A 54 3.22 18.07 -2.36
N PHE A 55 3.95 16.96 -2.27
CA PHE A 55 3.70 15.88 -1.33
C PHE A 55 4.72 15.91 -0.21
N TRP A 56 4.27 16.15 1.03
CA TRP A 56 5.09 15.95 2.22
C TRP A 56 5.09 14.47 2.57
N ILE A 57 6.27 13.86 2.74
CA ILE A 57 6.42 12.40 2.86
C ILE A 57 6.98 12.02 4.22
N LEU A 58 6.27 11.17 4.94
CA LEU A 58 6.71 10.58 6.21
C LEU A 58 6.50 9.06 6.18
N SER A 59 7.45 8.31 6.74
CA SER A 59 7.29 6.89 7.01
C SER A 59 8.11 6.42 8.20
N ASP A 60 7.74 5.27 8.77
CA ASP A 60 8.51 4.53 9.78
C ASP A 60 8.95 5.40 10.97
N LEU A 61 8.05 6.27 11.43
CA LEU A 61 8.32 7.19 12.55
C LEU A 61 8.57 6.42 13.85
N LEU A 62 7.91 5.26 14.01
CA LEU A 62 8.08 4.35 15.14
C LEU A 62 8.13 5.11 16.48
N ILE A 63 7.11 5.92 16.73
CA ILE A 63 7.08 6.82 17.90
C ILE A 63 7.23 6.10 19.24
N ASP A 64 6.88 4.81 19.30
CA ASP A 64 7.11 3.95 20.46
C ASP A 64 8.62 3.78 20.76
N ARG A 65 9.46 3.90 19.74
CA ARG A 65 10.93 3.84 19.83
C ARG A 65 11.56 5.22 19.76
N ASN A 66 10.85 6.18 19.21
CA ASN A 66 11.29 7.57 19.02
C ASN A 66 10.36 8.55 19.77
N PRO A 67 10.17 8.44 21.09
CA PRO A 67 9.20 9.26 21.84
C PRO A 67 9.53 10.76 21.82
N GLY A 68 10.76 11.10 21.48
CA GLY A 68 11.23 12.49 21.33
C GLY A 68 10.92 13.12 19.98
N PHE A 69 10.50 12.33 18.97
CA PHE A 69 10.22 12.86 17.65
C PHE A 69 9.03 13.85 17.67
N ARG A 70 9.20 14.95 16.98
CA ARG A 70 8.17 15.98 16.76
C ARG A 70 8.16 16.37 15.30
N LEU A 71 6.98 16.68 14.78
CA LEU A 71 6.85 17.27 13.45
C LEU A 71 7.51 18.66 13.41
N PRO A 72 8.00 19.11 12.26
CA PRO A 72 8.57 20.44 12.10
C PRO A 72 7.62 21.55 12.58
N ASP A 73 8.19 22.62 13.10
CA ASP A 73 7.46 23.84 13.43
C ASP A 73 8.28 25.05 12.92
N PRO A 74 7.79 25.75 11.89
CA PRO A 74 6.54 25.53 11.14
C PRO A 74 6.55 24.25 10.29
N LEU A 75 5.37 23.77 9.93
CA LEU A 75 5.23 22.69 8.95
C LEU A 75 5.79 23.12 7.60
N PRO A 76 6.37 22.21 6.79
CA PRO A 76 6.82 22.54 5.45
C PRO A 76 5.65 23.02 4.57
N GLU A 77 5.96 23.67 3.47
CA GLU A 77 4.95 24.02 2.47
C GLU A 77 4.58 22.81 1.62
N PHE A 78 3.38 22.29 1.76
CA PHE A 78 2.87 21.12 1.04
C PHE A 78 1.40 21.29 0.66
N ASP A 79 0.95 20.49 -0.29
CA ASP A 79 -0.45 20.43 -0.70
C ASP A 79 -1.13 19.17 -0.13
N VAL A 80 -0.37 18.07 0.06
CA VAL A 80 -0.85 16.79 0.58
C VAL A 80 0.21 16.18 1.50
N LEU A 81 -0.19 15.63 2.65
CA LEU A 81 0.68 14.79 3.49
C LEU A 81 0.44 13.32 3.15
N LEU A 82 1.51 12.61 2.80
CA LEU A 82 1.53 11.17 2.57
C LEU A 82 2.29 10.46 3.70
N VAL A 83 1.61 9.58 4.42
CA VAL A 83 2.17 8.79 5.51
C VAL A 83 2.20 7.32 5.10
N ALA A 84 3.38 6.80 4.80
CA ALA A 84 3.57 5.44 4.28
C ALA A 84 3.66 4.37 5.39
N GLY A 85 2.93 4.54 6.49
CA GLY A 85 2.84 3.61 7.61
C GLY A 85 4.08 3.59 8.51
N GLY A 86 4.07 2.70 9.51
CA GLY A 86 5.15 2.59 10.48
C GLY A 86 5.17 3.75 11.50
N VAL A 87 4.04 4.39 11.78
CA VAL A 87 3.95 5.51 12.73
C VAL A 87 4.06 5.01 14.17
N ALA A 88 3.30 3.98 14.54
CA ALA A 88 3.26 3.42 15.89
C ALA A 88 2.83 1.96 15.89
N ILE A 89 3.00 1.28 17.04
CA ILE A 89 2.35 -0.01 17.29
C ILE A 89 0.87 0.25 17.61
N GLY A 90 -0.02 -0.34 16.79
CA GLY A 90 -1.46 -0.14 16.87
C GLY A 90 -1.98 1.01 16.01
N LEU A 91 -3.00 0.72 15.21
CA LEU A 91 -3.53 1.66 14.22
C LEU A 91 -4.23 2.87 14.87
N ASP A 92 -4.95 2.66 15.96
CA ASP A 92 -5.57 3.69 16.76
C ASP A 92 -4.55 4.62 17.42
N VAL A 93 -3.45 4.07 17.92
CA VAL A 93 -2.33 4.85 18.48
C VAL A 93 -1.69 5.72 17.41
N ALA A 94 -1.42 5.16 16.23
CA ALA A 94 -0.83 5.86 15.11
C ALA A 94 -1.70 7.04 14.63
N LEU A 95 -3.00 6.79 14.42
CA LEU A 95 -3.95 7.82 13.97
C LEU A 95 -4.11 8.94 14.99
N ASN A 96 -4.29 8.60 16.27
CA ASN A 96 -4.41 9.60 17.34
C ASN A 96 -3.13 10.40 17.54
N TRP A 97 -1.96 9.77 17.40
CA TRP A 97 -0.70 10.50 17.47
C TRP A 97 -0.57 11.48 16.31
N LEU A 98 -0.84 11.04 15.09
CA LEU A 98 -0.74 11.87 13.89
C LEU A 98 -1.66 13.08 13.96
N ALA A 99 -2.92 12.88 14.36
CA ALA A 99 -3.89 13.98 14.53
C ALA A 99 -3.42 14.99 15.58
N ARG A 100 -2.93 14.53 16.73
CA ARG A 100 -2.40 15.40 17.80
C ARG A 100 -1.11 16.11 17.38
N ALA A 101 -0.22 15.42 16.67
CA ALA A 101 1.04 16.01 16.22
C ALA A 101 0.80 17.11 15.17
N LEU A 102 -0.21 16.96 14.33
CA LEU A 102 -0.61 17.99 13.37
C LEU A 102 -1.36 19.15 14.05
N ASP A 103 -2.20 18.85 15.05
CA ASP A 103 -2.94 19.84 15.85
C ASP A 103 -3.69 20.90 15.00
N GLY A 104 -4.26 20.48 13.87
CA GLY A 104 -4.94 21.35 12.92
C GLY A 104 -4.03 22.26 12.08
N ARG A 105 -2.70 22.25 12.31
CA ARG A 105 -1.75 23.11 11.56
C ARG A 105 -1.70 22.81 10.05
N GLN A 106 -2.16 21.62 9.64
CA GLN A 106 -2.30 21.28 8.22
C GLN A 106 -3.43 22.06 7.54
N GLY A 107 -4.36 22.67 8.31
CA GLY A 107 -5.53 23.35 7.75
C GLY A 107 -6.39 22.40 6.90
N ASN A 108 -6.79 22.82 5.71
CA ASN A 108 -7.60 22.01 4.78
C ASN A 108 -6.77 21.07 3.89
N ARG A 109 -5.45 20.95 4.11
CA ARG A 109 -4.59 20.06 3.33
C ARG A 109 -4.85 18.60 3.73
N PRO A 110 -5.17 17.72 2.76
CA PRO A 110 -5.49 16.34 3.05
C PRO A 110 -4.29 15.58 3.61
N VAL A 111 -4.58 14.69 4.56
CA VAL A 111 -3.64 13.75 5.17
C VAL A 111 -4.05 12.35 4.76
N LEU A 112 -3.20 11.66 4.00
CA LEU A 112 -3.43 10.30 3.53
C LEU A 112 -2.43 9.36 4.18
N MET A 113 -2.92 8.25 4.69
CA MET A 113 -2.12 7.24 5.38
C MET A 113 -2.45 5.84 4.87
N VAL A 114 -1.45 4.99 4.74
CA VAL A 114 -1.61 3.53 4.68
C VAL A 114 -1.13 2.92 5.99
N ALA A 115 -1.77 1.86 6.44
CA ALA A 115 -1.26 1.12 7.60
C ALA A 115 -0.02 0.33 7.21
N GLY A 116 1.00 0.39 8.02
CA GLY A 116 2.12 -0.54 8.00
C GLY A 116 1.83 -1.79 8.83
N SER A 117 2.78 -2.70 8.88
CA SER A 117 2.61 -3.92 9.67
C SER A 117 2.57 -3.64 11.18
N ALA A 118 3.31 -2.63 11.65
CA ALA A 118 3.34 -2.27 13.08
C ALA A 118 1.98 -1.75 13.58
N GLU A 119 1.25 -1.00 12.77
CA GLU A 119 -0.10 -0.56 13.07
C GLU A 119 -1.07 -1.73 13.26
N LEU A 120 -0.77 -2.88 12.67
CA LEU A 120 -1.59 -4.08 12.74
C LEU A 120 -1.12 -5.07 13.82
N TRP A 121 -0.08 -4.73 14.58
CA TRP A 121 0.37 -5.52 15.74
C TRP A 121 -0.59 -5.31 16.90
N SER A 122 -1.56 -6.19 17.01
CA SER A 122 -2.57 -6.14 18.06
C SER A 122 -3.22 -7.51 18.28
N GLU A 123 -3.95 -7.64 19.39
CA GLU A 123 -4.81 -8.79 19.64
C GLU A 123 -6.13 -8.73 18.86
N THR A 124 -6.42 -7.59 18.20
CA THR A 124 -7.58 -7.43 17.34
C THR A 124 -7.27 -8.00 15.95
N PRO A 125 -8.14 -8.83 15.37
CA PRO A 125 -7.99 -9.29 14.00
C PRO A 125 -7.81 -8.15 13.02
N MET A 126 -6.88 -8.31 12.06
CA MET A 126 -6.49 -7.27 11.08
C MET A 126 -7.70 -6.63 10.39
N VAL A 127 -8.69 -7.42 9.97
CA VAL A 127 -9.89 -6.91 9.27
C VAL A 127 -10.70 -5.99 10.19
N GLU A 128 -10.84 -6.37 11.47
CA GLU A 128 -11.55 -5.55 12.46
C GLU A 128 -10.73 -4.30 12.81
N ALA A 129 -9.42 -4.42 12.96
CA ALA A 129 -8.53 -3.29 13.25
C ALA A 129 -8.59 -2.24 12.12
N VAL A 130 -8.54 -2.68 10.86
CA VAL A 130 -8.65 -1.77 9.69
C VAL A 130 -10.04 -1.13 9.62
N ALA A 131 -11.11 -1.88 9.86
CA ALA A 131 -12.47 -1.33 9.85
C ALA A 131 -12.64 -0.22 10.90
N ARG A 132 -12.25 -0.49 12.15
CA ARG A 132 -12.27 0.51 13.23
C ARG A 132 -11.35 1.69 12.95
N GLY A 133 -10.17 1.41 12.37
CA GLY A 133 -9.22 2.44 11.97
C GLY A 133 -9.77 3.38 10.90
N ARG A 134 -10.56 2.88 9.95
CA ARG A 134 -11.24 3.73 8.95
C ARG A 134 -12.27 4.66 9.57
N ASP A 135 -13.03 4.18 10.54
CA ASP A 135 -14.01 5.02 11.25
C ASP A 135 -13.28 6.10 12.06
N LEU A 136 -12.29 5.73 12.85
CA LEU A 136 -11.48 6.67 13.64
C LEU A 136 -10.76 7.68 12.74
N ALA A 137 -10.16 7.25 11.63
CA ALA A 137 -9.46 8.12 10.68
C ALA A 137 -10.42 9.18 10.11
N ARG A 138 -11.66 8.78 9.77
CA ARG A 138 -12.71 9.69 9.29
C ARG A 138 -13.02 10.76 10.33
N ASP A 139 -13.18 10.37 11.59
CA ASP A 139 -13.46 11.29 12.71
C ASP A 139 -12.30 12.27 12.94
N LEU A 140 -11.07 11.84 12.67
CA LEU A 140 -9.84 12.65 12.79
C LEU A 140 -9.50 13.45 11.52
N GLY A 141 -10.29 13.35 10.45
CA GLY A 141 -10.01 14.01 9.17
C GLY A 141 -8.80 13.44 8.41
N ILE A 142 -8.48 12.17 8.63
CA ILE A 142 -7.39 11.44 7.96
C ILE A 142 -8.01 10.44 6.97
N HIS A 143 -7.45 10.34 5.77
CA HIS A 143 -7.82 9.32 4.79
C HIS A 143 -6.94 8.08 5.02
N LEU A 144 -7.48 7.04 5.65
CA LEU A 144 -6.81 5.74 5.76
C LEU A 144 -7.11 4.90 4.53
N LEU A 145 -6.10 4.67 3.71
CA LEU A 145 -6.21 3.90 2.46
C LEU A 145 -5.81 2.44 2.71
N ALA A 146 -6.67 1.51 2.34
CA ALA A 146 -6.45 0.07 2.48
C ALA A 146 -7.11 -0.64 1.28
N ASP A 147 -6.37 -0.77 0.19
CA ASP A 147 -6.86 -1.08 -1.16
C ASP A 147 -7.97 -0.09 -1.55
N ASP A 148 -7.62 1.20 -1.56
CA ASP A 148 -8.54 2.32 -1.75
C ASP A 148 -7.86 3.46 -2.51
N ALA A 149 -8.63 4.43 -3.04
CA ALA A 149 -8.11 5.57 -3.76
C ALA A 149 -8.87 6.86 -3.43
N VAL A 150 -8.14 7.98 -3.37
CA VAL A 150 -8.69 9.32 -3.14
C VAL A 150 -8.21 10.27 -4.22
N ARG A 151 -9.16 10.99 -4.82
CA ARG A 151 -8.86 12.06 -5.77
C ARG A 151 -8.68 13.39 -5.03
N ILE A 152 -7.64 14.14 -5.38
CA ILE A 152 -7.31 15.45 -4.83
C ILE A 152 -7.09 16.42 -5.99
N GLY A 153 -7.63 17.61 -5.87
CA GLY A 153 -7.42 18.66 -6.86
C GLY A 153 -8.71 19.27 -7.42
N PRO A 154 -8.59 20.13 -8.42
CA PRO A 154 -9.72 20.89 -8.94
C PRO A 154 -10.72 20.00 -9.68
N GLU A 155 -12.00 20.37 -9.62
CA GLU A 155 -13.09 19.67 -10.33
C GLU A 155 -12.92 19.68 -11.85
N ALA A 156 -12.23 20.69 -12.38
CA ALA A 156 -11.99 20.83 -13.83
C ALA A 156 -11.03 19.76 -14.39
N GLY A 157 -10.28 19.07 -13.53
CA GLY A 157 -9.26 18.10 -13.92
C GLY A 157 -7.83 18.58 -13.67
N GLY A 158 -6.84 17.75 -14.04
CA GLY A 158 -5.43 18.03 -13.76
C GLY A 158 -5.09 17.90 -12.26
N GLY A 159 -5.85 17.08 -11.53
CA GLY A 159 -5.58 16.72 -10.14
C GLY A 159 -4.74 15.46 -10.01
N THR A 160 -4.71 14.92 -8.82
CA THR A 160 -3.98 13.70 -8.47
C THR A 160 -4.93 12.69 -7.85
N VAL A 161 -4.81 11.44 -8.25
CA VAL A 161 -5.47 10.30 -7.60
C VAL A 161 -4.40 9.52 -6.86
N VAL A 162 -4.53 9.44 -5.53
CA VAL A 162 -3.64 8.66 -4.67
C VAL A 162 -4.28 7.30 -4.43
N VAL A 163 -3.60 6.24 -4.89
CA VAL A 163 -3.97 4.83 -4.67
C VAL A 163 -3.15 4.29 -3.51
N GLY A 164 -3.79 3.75 -2.49
CA GLY A 164 -3.11 3.36 -1.26
C GLY A 164 -3.39 1.93 -0.80
N ALA A 165 -2.33 1.24 -0.36
CA ALA A 165 -2.39 -0.12 0.17
C ALA A 165 -1.24 -0.39 1.16
N THR A 166 -1.44 -1.30 2.12
CA THR A 166 -0.30 -1.86 2.88
C THR A 166 0.66 -2.60 1.94
N LEU A 167 0.14 -3.23 0.90
CA LEU A 167 0.79 -4.03 -0.13
C LEU A 167 1.28 -5.40 0.37
N TRP A 168 1.87 -5.51 1.59
CA TRP A 168 2.51 -6.72 2.06
C TRP A 168 3.61 -7.21 1.09
N THR A 169 3.90 -8.52 1.05
CA THR A 169 4.94 -9.09 0.19
C THR A 169 4.48 -10.41 -0.43
N ASP A 170 4.94 -10.66 -1.66
CA ASP A 170 4.79 -11.95 -2.35
C ASP A 170 5.92 -12.92 -2.04
N TRP A 171 6.97 -12.47 -1.34
CA TRP A 171 8.19 -13.21 -1.02
C TRP A 171 9.07 -13.56 -2.23
N CYS A 172 8.69 -13.13 -3.44
CA CYS A 172 9.33 -13.58 -4.69
C CYS A 172 10.39 -12.61 -5.22
N LEU A 173 10.88 -11.69 -4.38
CA LEU A 173 11.87 -10.68 -4.78
C LEU A 173 13.11 -11.26 -5.47
N GLU A 174 13.57 -12.45 -5.04
CA GLU A 174 14.72 -13.15 -5.59
C GLU A 174 14.31 -14.33 -6.51
N GLY A 175 13.02 -14.41 -6.85
CA GLY A 175 12.45 -15.46 -7.67
C GLY A 175 11.48 -16.38 -6.92
N SER A 176 10.75 -17.18 -7.68
CA SER A 176 9.66 -18.00 -7.14
C SER A 176 10.15 -19.20 -6.30
N PHE A 177 11.32 -19.72 -6.60
CA PHE A 177 11.92 -20.83 -5.82
C PHE A 177 12.41 -20.30 -4.47
N GLU A 178 13.20 -19.24 -4.46
CA GLU A 178 13.71 -18.55 -3.28
C GLU A 178 12.54 -18.05 -2.42
N GLY A 179 11.46 -17.60 -3.02
CA GLY A 179 10.25 -17.21 -2.32
C GLY A 179 9.61 -18.33 -1.49
N ARG A 180 9.71 -19.57 -1.91
CA ARG A 180 9.26 -20.72 -1.10
C ARG A 180 10.14 -20.90 0.15
N LEU A 181 11.44 -20.79 -0.02
CA LEU A 181 12.40 -20.89 1.09
C LEU A 181 12.24 -19.70 2.04
N ALA A 182 12.09 -18.49 1.51
CA ALA A 182 11.85 -17.27 2.28
C ALA A 182 10.61 -17.41 3.18
N ARG A 183 9.49 -17.92 2.66
CA ARG A 183 8.27 -18.17 3.46
C ARG A 183 8.46 -19.17 4.57
N VAL A 184 9.22 -20.24 4.33
CA VAL A 184 9.53 -21.24 5.36
C VAL A 184 10.36 -20.61 6.48
N ALA A 185 11.41 -19.88 6.14
CA ALA A 185 12.26 -19.18 7.11
C ALA A 185 11.50 -18.09 7.87
N ALA A 186 10.72 -17.27 7.16
CA ALA A 186 9.93 -16.18 7.73
C ALA A 186 8.89 -16.65 8.75
N ARG A 187 8.37 -17.86 8.61
CA ARG A 187 7.34 -18.40 9.52
C ARG A 187 7.75 -18.33 10.99
N HIS A 188 9.02 -18.47 11.28
CA HIS A 188 9.56 -18.44 12.64
C HIS A 188 10.30 -17.14 12.97
N SER A 189 10.84 -16.48 11.99
CA SER A 189 11.71 -15.31 12.15
C SER A 189 10.98 -13.98 12.01
N TRP A 190 9.94 -13.92 11.18
CA TRP A 190 9.22 -12.70 10.90
C TRP A 190 8.30 -12.29 12.05
N ALA A 191 8.51 -11.08 12.58
CA ALA A 191 7.79 -10.59 13.76
C ALA A 191 6.26 -10.50 13.53
N ASP A 192 5.85 -10.19 12.31
CA ASP A 192 4.44 -10.03 11.95
C ASP A 192 3.66 -11.34 12.15
N CYS A 193 4.31 -12.52 11.94
CA CYS A 193 3.69 -13.82 12.22
C CYS A 193 3.30 -14.05 13.69
N ARG A 194 3.90 -13.30 14.61
CA ARG A 194 3.63 -13.42 16.05
C ARG A 194 2.74 -12.28 16.58
N ARG A 195 2.63 -11.19 15.85
CA ARG A 195 2.04 -9.94 16.34
C ARG A 195 0.78 -9.51 15.60
N VAL A 196 0.56 -10.04 14.39
CA VAL A 196 -0.65 -9.78 13.61
C VAL A 196 -1.58 -10.97 13.73
N LEU A 197 -2.85 -10.73 13.98
CA LEU A 197 -3.89 -11.76 13.94
C LEU A 197 -4.70 -11.62 12.64
N LEU A 198 -4.80 -12.72 11.88
CA LEU A 198 -5.70 -12.80 10.73
C LEU A 198 -7.17 -12.81 11.20
N ARG A 199 -7.45 -13.64 12.21
CA ARG A 199 -8.73 -13.77 12.93
C ARG A 199 -8.46 -14.25 14.35
N ARG A 200 -9.47 -14.21 15.23
CA ARG A 200 -9.32 -14.68 16.62
C ARG A 200 -8.72 -16.08 16.67
N GLY A 201 -7.65 -16.24 17.44
CA GLY A 201 -6.92 -17.49 17.60
C GLY A 201 -6.11 -17.97 16.37
N ARG A 202 -6.04 -17.19 15.29
CA ARG A 202 -5.22 -17.51 14.12
C ARG A 202 -4.23 -16.39 13.83
N PRO A 203 -2.94 -16.62 14.12
CA PRO A 203 -1.91 -15.66 13.78
C PRO A 203 -1.75 -15.54 12.25
N TRP A 204 -1.17 -14.42 11.84
CA TRP A 204 -0.76 -14.14 10.48
C TRP A 204 0.36 -15.08 10.03
N SER A 205 0.39 -15.39 8.76
CA SER A 205 1.42 -16.26 8.18
C SER A 205 2.00 -15.67 6.89
N PRO A 206 3.18 -16.13 6.43
CA PRO A 206 3.72 -15.73 5.15
C PRO A 206 2.80 -16.00 3.95
N LEU A 207 1.95 -17.04 4.01
CA LEU A 207 0.95 -17.31 2.98
C LEU A 207 -0.21 -16.32 2.99
N ASP A 208 -0.59 -15.83 4.17
CA ASP A 208 -1.61 -14.78 4.27
C ASP A 208 -1.08 -13.46 3.70
N ALA A 209 0.21 -13.16 3.93
CA ALA A 209 0.90 -12.01 3.32
C ALA A 209 0.93 -12.10 1.79
N LEU A 210 1.28 -13.27 1.24
CA LEU A 210 1.24 -13.53 -0.20
C LEU A 210 -0.16 -13.28 -0.78
N GLY A 211 -1.21 -13.78 -0.11
CA GLY A 211 -2.59 -13.58 -0.54
C GLY A 211 -3.05 -12.12 -0.44
N ALA A 212 -2.59 -11.40 0.60
CA ALA A 212 -2.88 -9.97 0.75
C ALA A 212 -2.15 -9.15 -0.33
N HIS A 213 -0.87 -9.46 -0.58
CA HIS A 213 -0.09 -8.83 -1.64
C HIS A 213 -0.77 -8.99 -3.01
N ALA A 214 -1.18 -10.19 -3.36
CA ALA A 214 -1.83 -10.45 -4.65
C ALA A 214 -3.12 -9.61 -4.83
N ARG A 215 -3.90 -9.42 -3.76
CA ARG A 215 -5.10 -8.56 -3.81
C ARG A 215 -4.73 -7.09 -3.97
N SER A 216 -3.79 -6.59 -3.17
CA SER A 216 -3.37 -5.18 -3.21
C SER A 216 -2.70 -4.84 -4.53
N ARG A 217 -1.84 -5.73 -5.06
CA ARG A 217 -1.22 -5.57 -6.38
C ARG A 217 -2.29 -5.50 -7.48
N GLY A 218 -3.22 -6.46 -7.52
CA GLY A 218 -4.32 -6.45 -8.48
C GLY A 218 -5.16 -5.18 -8.39
N TYR A 219 -5.49 -4.74 -7.17
CA TYR A 219 -6.19 -3.47 -6.96
C TYR A 219 -5.41 -2.26 -7.52
N ILE A 220 -4.11 -2.17 -7.26
CA ILE A 220 -3.26 -1.08 -7.75
C ILE A 220 -3.21 -1.07 -9.29
N GLU A 221 -2.98 -2.22 -9.92
CA GLU A 221 -2.94 -2.36 -11.39
C GLU A 221 -4.26 -1.96 -12.04
N ASP A 222 -5.38 -2.44 -11.50
CA ASP A 222 -6.73 -2.11 -12.00
C ASP A 222 -7.06 -0.63 -11.76
N ALA A 223 -6.68 -0.07 -10.60
CA ALA A 223 -6.89 1.34 -10.30
C ALA A 223 -6.09 2.25 -11.24
N LEU A 224 -4.81 1.95 -11.49
CA LEU A 224 -3.98 2.68 -12.43
C LEU A 224 -4.54 2.65 -13.85
N THR A 225 -5.01 1.48 -14.28
CA THR A 225 -5.69 1.32 -15.58
C THR A 225 -6.98 2.15 -15.64
N SER A 226 -7.80 2.09 -14.59
CA SER A 226 -9.02 2.89 -14.47
C SER A 226 -8.74 4.39 -14.55
N ILE A 227 -7.70 4.85 -13.83
CA ILE A 227 -7.31 6.27 -13.80
C ILE A 227 -6.85 6.74 -15.19
N VAL A 228 -5.95 6.02 -15.83
CA VAL A 228 -5.42 6.45 -17.14
C VAL A 228 -6.50 6.44 -18.23
N CYS A 229 -7.37 5.43 -18.25
CA CYS A 229 -8.49 5.37 -19.20
C CYS A 229 -9.43 6.58 -19.06
N GLN A 230 -9.77 6.97 -17.84
CA GLN A 230 -10.65 8.11 -17.57
C GLN A 230 -9.93 9.45 -17.80
N SER A 231 -8.67 9.57 -17.34
CA SER A 231 -7.86 10.78 -17.52
C SER A 231 -7.69 11.15 -18.99
N LEU A 232 -7.51 10.15 -19.85
CA LEU A 232 -7.39 10.31 -21.32
C LEU A 232 -8.75 10.28 -22.03
N ASN A 233 -9.86 10.17 -21.31
CA ASN A 233 -11.20 10.08 -21.88
C ASN A 233 -11.43 8.88 -22.82
N VAL A 234 -10.67 7.79 -22.62
CA VAL A 234 -10.79 6.56 -23.43
C VAL A 234 -11.99 5.71 -22.98
N ALA A 235 -12.21 5.63 -21.66
CA ALA A 235 -13.36 4.91 -21.10
C ALA A 235 -13.94 5.68 -19.91
N ARG A 236 -15.24 5.89 -19.95
CA ARG A 236 -16.05 6.47 -18.86
C ARG A 236 -17.34 5.68 -18.77
N GLY A 237 -17.79 5.41 -17.58
CA GLY A 237 -19.07 4.76 -17.40
C GLY A 237 -19.28 4.22 -15.98
N PRO A 238 -20.53 3.79 -15.68
CA PRO A 238 -20.82 3.11 -14.44
C PRO A 238 -19.98 1.81 -14.36
N GLY A 239 -19.30 1.60 -13.21
CA GLY A 239 -18.47 0.41 -12.98
C GLY A 239 -16.97 0.64 -13.14
N THR A 240 -16.49 1.88 -13.31
CA THR A 240 -15.06 2.19 -13.18
C THR A 240 -14.62 1.96 -11.73
N LEU A 241 -13.48 1.26 -11.55
CA LEU A 241 -12.97 0.91 -10.21
C LEU A 241 -12.67 2.15 -9.35
N VAL A 242 -12.14 3.22 -9.96
CA VAL A 242 -11.88 4.49 -9.31
C VAL A 242 -12.83 5.54 -9.91
N PRO A 243 -13.93 5.86 -9.22
CA PRO A 243 -14.85 6.88 -9.72
C PRO A 243 -14.29 8.30 -9.55
N GLY A 244 -14.85 9.23 -10.31
CA GLY A 244 -14.57 10.66 -10.14
C GLY A 244 -13.26 11.17 -10.74
N VAL A 245 -12.50 10.35 -11.44
CA VAL A 245 -11.30 10.77 -12.19
C VAL A 245 -11.68 11.79 -13.27
N ARG A 246 -10.87 12.81 -13.44
CA ARG A 246 -11.05 13.90 -14.40
C ARG A 246 -9.98 13.90 -15.48
N PRO A 247 -10.20 14.57 -16.62
CA PRO A 247 -9.18 14.72 -17.66
C PRO A 247 -7.88 15.31 -17.10
N GLY A 248 -6.74 14.73 -17.50
CA GLY A 248 -5.43 15.17 -17.07
C GLY A 248 -5.06 14.82 -15.63
N ASP A 249 -5.89 14.08 -14.88
CA ASP A 249 -5.53 13.59 -13.56
C ASP A 249 -4.35 12.62 -13.65
N ARG A 250 -3.44 12.67 -12.68
CA ARG A 250 -2.26 11.82 -12.56
C ARG A 250 -2.43 10.84 -11.42
N ALA A 251 -1.78 9.69 -11.51
CA ALA A 251 -1.76 8.69 -10.46
C ALA A 251 -0.52 8.82 -9.57
N VAL A 252 -0.71 8.69 -8.26
CA VAL A 252 0.31 8.50 -7.23
C VAL A 252 -0.01 7.23 -6.47
N VAL A 253 1.00 6.40 -6.17
CA VAL A 253 0.82 5.20 -5.37
C VAL A 253 1.47 5.40 -4.01
N LEU A 254 0.77 5.02 -2.93
CA LEU A 254 1.22 5.05 -1.56
C LEU A 254 1.15 3.64 -0.98
N THR A 255 2.31 3.04 -0.63
CA THR A 255 2.35 1.71 0.00
C THR A 255 3.22 1.71 1.24
N HIS A 256 3.05 0.69 2.11
CA HIS A 256 4.00 0.51 3.21
C HIS A 256 5.17 -0.36 2.79
N PHE A 257 4.93 -1.46 2.09
CA PHE A 257 6.02 -2.30 1.57
C PHE A 257 6.60 -1.71 0.28
N ALA A 258 7.91 -1.91 0.09
CA ALA A 258 8.63 -1.36 -1.04
C ALA A 258 8.28 -2.09 -2.36
N PRO A 259 8.17 -1.35 -3.48
CA PRO A 259 7.79 -1.91 -4.76
C PRO A 259 8.96 -2.43 -5.61
N SER A 260 10.19 -2.31 -5.13
CA SER A 260 11.38 -2.69 -5.88
C SER A 260 12.56 -3.03 -4.98
N ARG A 261 13.40 -3.93 -5.45
CA ARG A 261 14.71 -4.27 -4.87
C ARG A 261 15.59 -3.03 -4.63
N ARG A 262 15.49 -2.02 -5.48
CA ARG A 262 16.30 -0.79 -5.41
C ARG A 262 16.09 0.03 -4.14
N SER A 263 15.01 -0.24 -3.39
CA SER A 263 14.74 0.39 -2.10
C SER A 263 15.46 -0.29 -0.93
N LEU A 264 16.19 -1.37 -1.17
CA LEU A 264 16.85 -2.15 -0.13
C LEU A 264 18.36 -2.02 -0.21
N PRO A 265 19.08 -2.17 0.92
CA PRO A 265 20.53 -2.16 0.92
C PRO A 265 21.11 -3.26 0.03
N ASP A 266 22.18 -2.94 -0.70
CA ASP A 266 22.90 -3.90 -1.57
C ASP A 266 23.41 -5.11 -0.80
N ALA A 267 23.77 -4.92 0.47
CA ALA A 267 24.22 -5.99 1.36
C ALA A 267 23.14 -7.06 1.64
N TRP A 268 21.88 -6.78 1.38
CA TRP A 268 20.79 -7.73 1.55
C TRP A 268 20.64 -8.58 0.29
N THR A 269 21.57 -9.49 0.06
CA THR A 269 21.62 -10.28 -1.18
C THR A 269 20.60 -11.41 -1.25
N GLY A 270 19.81 -11.62 -0.19
CA GLY A 270 18.82 -12.71 -0.16
C GLY A 270 19.42 -14.14 -0.08
N TRP A 271 20.74 -14.27 0.09
CA TRP A 271 21.42 -15.56 0.10
C TRP A 271 21.60 -16.15 1.51
N LEU A 272 21.32 -17.46 1.61
CA LEU A 272 21.65 -18.45 2.67
C LEU A 272 21.02 -18.19 4.04
N GLY A 273 20.92 -17.51 4.82
CA GLY A 273 20.30 -17.43 6.18
C GLY A 273 19.25 -16.35 6.26
N ASP A 274 19.40 -15.32 5.44
CA ASP A 274 18.57 -14.12 5.44
C ASP A 274 17.76 -13.94 4.15
N ALA A 275 17.59 -15.01 3.36
CA ALA A 275 16.82 -14.98 2.11
C ALA A 275 15.40 -14.42 2.29
N TRP A 276 14.82 -14.57 3.48
CA TRP A 276 13.51 -14.02 3.82
C TRP A 276 13.55 -12.52 4.14
N LEU A 277 14.71 -11.98 4.54
CA LEU A 277 14.78 -10.60 5.06
C LEU A 277 14.47 -9.57 3.95
N ALA A 278 15.18 -9.62 2.83
CA ALA A 278 14.92 -8.75 1.69
C ALA A 278 13.49 -8.91 1.19
N ALA A 279 13.06 -10.17 0.96
CA ALA A 279 11.71 -10.48 0.51
C ALA A 279 10.60 -10.11 1.52
N SER A 280 10.92 -9.92 2.80
CA SER A 280 9.97 -9.41 3.81
C SER A 280 9.79 -7.90 3.79
N HIS A 281 10.52 -7.18 2.96
CA HIS A 281 10.47 -5.72 2.87
C HIS A 281 10.01 -5.22 1.51
N ALA A 282 10.28 -5.95 0.44
CA ALA A 282 9.99 -5.55 -0.92
C ALA A 282 9.43 -6.70 -1.77
N SER A 283 8.71 -6.33 -2.81
CA SER A 283 8.35 -7.17 -3.95
C SER A 283 8.78 -6.48 -5.25
N ASP A 284 8.81 -7.21 -6.36
CA ASP A 284 9.11 -6.62 -7.66
C ASP A 284 7.81 -6.20 -8.38
N LEU A 285 7.60 -4.89 -8.45
CA LEU A 285 6.52 -4.24 -9.20
C LEU A 285 7.07 -3.26 -10.24
N GLU A 286 8.32 -3.46 -10.70
CA GLU A 286 8.91 -2.59 -11.72
C GLU A 286 8.13 -2.64 -13.04
N ASP A 287 7.53 -3.78 -13.36
CA ASP A 287 6.64 -3.96 -14.50
C ASP A 287 5.42 -3.00 -14.48
N VAL A 288 4.84 -2.76 -13.30
CA VAL A 288 3.74 -1.81 -13.12
C VAL A 288 4.20 -0.37 -13.44
N MET A 289 5.45 -0.04 -13.12
CA MET A 289 6.04 1.28 -13.37
C MET A 289 6.46 1.49 -14.84
N HIS A 290 6.56 0.42 -15.60
CA HIS A 290 6.79 0.45 -17.05
C HIS A 290 5.50 0.34 -17.87
N ALA A 291 4.40 -0.03 -17.23
CA ALA A 291 3.12 -0.22 -17.90
C ALA A 291 2.49 1.10 -18.37
N TRP A 292 1.55 0.98 -19.30
CA TRP A 292 0.65 2.08 -19.66
C TRP A 292 -0.22 2.45 -18.45
N GLY A 293 -0.19 3.69 -18.04
CA GLY A 293 -0.86 4.13 -16.81
C GLY A 293 0.03 4.15 -15.57
N ALA A 294 1.34 3.86 -15.72
CA ALA A 294 2.30 3.94 -14.62
C ALA A 294 2.16 5.26 -13.82
N PRO A 295 2.24 5.23 -12.47
CA PRO A 295 2.10 6.41 -11.64
C PRO A 295 3.26 7.39 -11.87
N THR A 296 3.05 8.68 -11.56
CA THR A 296 4.13 9.69 -11.59
C THR A 296 5.04 9.57 -10.38
N LEU A 297 4.47 9.18 -9.24
CA LEU A 297 5.16 9.03 -7.96
C LEU A 297 4.70 7.74 -7.27
N TRP A 298 5.64 7.01 -6.68
CA TRP A 298 5.39 5.91 -5.76
C TRP A 298 6.07 6.19 -4.43
N VAL A 299 5.30 6.39 -3.38
CA VAL A 299 5.79 6.60 -2.02
C VAL A 299 5.64 5.31 -1.23
N HIS A 300 6.69 4.92 -0.50
CA HIS A 300 6.61 3.74 0.34
C HIS A 300 7.33 3.89 1.68
N GLY A 301 6.98 3.03 2.62
CA GLY A 301 7.65 2.85 3.91
C GLY A 301 8.46 1.56 3.95
N ARG A 302 8.60 0.98 5.16
CA ARG A 302 9.34 -0.26 5.46
C ARG A 302 10.73 -0.28 4.83
N ALA A 303 11.30 0.88 4.62
CA ALA A 303 12.66 1.05 4.10
C ALA A 303 13.69 1.08 5.23
N VAL A 304 14.92 0.68 4.93
CA VAL A 304 16.04 0.72 5.88
C VAL A 304 16.71 2.08 5.89
N ALA A 305 16.69 2.75 4.75
CA ALA A 305 17.24 4.07 4.51
C ALA A 305 16.32 4.85 3.56
N PRO A 306 16.44 6.18 3.51
CA PRO A 306 15.78 6.98 2.49
C PRO A 306 16.14 6.52 1.08
N ALA A 307 15.16 6.58 0.19
CA ALA A 307 15.32 6.22 -1.20
C ALA A 307 14.66 7.27 -2.09
N ASP A 308 15.34 7.61 -3.19
CA ASP A 308 14.82 8.51 -4.22
C ASP A 308 15.45 8.11 -5.56
N TYR A 309 14.69 7.45 -6.41
CA TYR A 309 15.14 6.95 -7.71
C TYR A 309 14.00 6.90 -8.71
N ARG A 310 14.31 6.58 -9.98
CA ARG A 310 13.30 6.45 -11.03
C ARG A 310 13.32 5.06 -11.67
N ILE A 311 12.11 4.59 -11.98
CA ILE A 311 11.85 3.43 -12.82
C ILE A 311 10.89 3.90 -13.92
N GLY A 312 11.34 3.86 -15.17
CA GLY A 312 10.60 4.50 -16.25
C GLY A 312 10.30 5.98 -15.93
N ARG A 313 9.05 6.36 -15.95
CA ARG A 313 8.60 7.71 -15.58
C ARG A 313 8.22 7.86 -14.09
N THR A 314 8.13 6.78 -13.36
CA THR A 314 7.76 6.79 -11.95
C THR A 314 8.96 7.18 -11.08
N ARG A 315 8.82 8.22 -10.24
CA ARG A 315 9.75 8.50 -9.16
C ARG A 315 9.35 7.67 -7.95
N VAL A 316 10.29 6.94 -7.36
CA VAL A 316 10.07 6.14 -6.15
C VAL A 316 10.76 6.81 -4.98
N VAL A 317 10.02 7.06 -3.89
CA VAL A 317 10.52 7.81 -2.73
C VAL A 317 10.16 7.10 -1.43
N ALA A 318 11.14 7.00 -0.53
CA ALA A 318 10.95 6.58 0.85
C ALA A 318 11.70 7.52 1.80
N ASN A 319 11.07 7.85 2.93
CA ASN A 319 11.63 8.75 3.95
C ASN A 319 11.41 8.16 5.36
N PRO A 320 12.11 7.06 5.71
CA PRO A 320 11.94 6.39 7.00
C PRO A 320 12.75 7.05 8.10
N LEU A 321 12.12 7.34 9.25
CA LEU A 321 12.84 7.78 10.46
C LEU A 321 13.55 6.61 11.15
N ARG A 322 12.86 5.50 11.34
CA ARG A 322 13.30 4.27 12.05
C ARG A 322 13.91 4.48 13.44
N ARG A 323 15.05 5.13 13.55
CA ARG A 323 15.72 5.46 14.82
C ARG A 323 16.17 6.92 14.80
N TRP A 324 15.79 7.65 15.82
CA TRP A 324 16.12 9.07 15.94
C TRP A 324 17.62 9.33 16.12
N ASP A 325 18.32 8.41 16.77
CA ASP A 325 19.76 8.48 17.03
C ASP A 325 20.65 8.09 15.83
N ALA A 326 20.03 7.57 14.76
CA ALA A 326 20.68 7.21 13.51
C ALA A 326 20.02 7.92 12.31
N ALA A 327 19.48 9.11 12.56
CA ALA A 327 18.58 9.81 11.64
C ALA A 327 19.29 10.65 10.56
N ASP A 328 20.60 10.50 10.36
CA ASP A 328 21.41 11.36 9.49
C ASP A 328 20.88 11.53 8.05
N ALA A 329 19.96 10.70 7.63
CA ALA A 329 19.39 10.74 6.29
C ALA A 329 17.87 11.01 6.25
N PHE A 330 17.15 10.98 7.39
CA PHE A 330 15.73 11.30 7.45
C PHE A 330 15.51 12.81 7.41
N ASP A 331 14.69 13.26 6.48
CA ASP A 331 14.30 14.67 6.41
C ASP A 331 12.84 14.84 6.89
N PRO A 332 12.60 15.41 8.09
CA PRO A 332 11.25 15.61 8.60
C PRO A 332 10.42 16.58 7.77
N ALA A 333 11.03 17.35 6.89
CA ALA A 333 10.39 18.33 6.02
C ALA A 333 10.42 17.92 4.53
N LEU A 334 10.74 16.67 4.20
CA LEU A 334 10.84 16.21 2.81
C LEU A 334 9.54 16.45 2.04
N VAL A 335 9.59 17.34 1.08
CA VAL A 335 8.50 17.61 0.13
C VAL A 335 8.96 17.31 -1.28
N VAL A 336 8.18 16.56 -2.04
CA VAL A 336 8.45 16.26 -3.45
C VAL A 336 7.31 16.75 -4.33
N GLU A 337 7.62 17.10 -5.57
CA GLU A 337 6.64 17.48 -6.59
C GLU A 337 6.39 16.32 -7.55
N ALA A 338 5.13 16.09 -7.93
CA ALA A 338 4.74 15.08 -8.91
C ALA A 338 3.49 15.50 -9.73
#